data_14e433d9e086b8f6f6b10be103b7734f
#
_entry.id   14e433d9e086b8f6f6b10be103b7734f
#
_cell.length_a   1.000
_cell.length_b   1.000
_cell.length_c   1.000
_cell.angle_alpha   90.00
_cell.angle_beta   90.00
_cell.angle_gamma   90.00
#
_symmetry.space_group_name_H-M   'P 1'
#
loop_
_entity.id
_entity.type
_entity.pdbx_description
1 polymer ?
#
loop_
_entity_poly.entity_id
_entity_poly.type
_entity_poly.pdbx_seq_one_letter_code
_entity_poly.pdbx_strand_id
1 'polypeptide(L)'
;MKIAILSPFYPYRGGIAQFSAMLYSEFARDHQVKAFNFKRLYPGILFPGKSQYVEKNDQAVAVDSVRSLDSINPISYFTTVSALEEFAPDLLIISYWMSFFVPGYAHIANRMKNRCKVIALL
;
A
#
# COMPACT_ATOMS: atom_id res chain seq x y z
N MET A 1 -12.90 13.80 -5.28
CA MET A 1 -12.52 13.12 -4.03
C MET A 1 -11.05 12.75 -4.08
N LYS A 2 -10.37 12.87 -3.00
CA LYS A 2 -8.99 12.40 -2.86
C LYS A 2 -8.98 11.01 -2.26
N ILE A 3 -8.39 10.05 -2.97
CA ILE A 3 -8.35 8.65 -2.55
C ILE A 3 -6.91 8.22 -2.40
N ALA A 4 -6.55 7.67 -1.23
CA ALA A 4 -5.27 7.04 -0.99
C ALA A 4 -5.45 5.52 -0.99
N ILE A 5 -4.57 4.80 -1.67
CA ILE A 5 -4.58 3.34 -1.69
C ILE A 5 -3.27 2.85 -1.09
N LEU A 6 -3.34 2.19 0.06
CA LEU A 6 -2.19 1.58 0.74
C LEU A 6 -2.17 0.09 0.43
N SER A 7 -1.21 -0.32 -0.36
CA SER A 7 -1.13 -1.69 -0.89
C SER A 7 0.26 -1.94 -1.44
N PRO A 8 0.65 -3.20 -1.61
CA PRO A 8 1.76 -3.48 -2.50
C PRO A 8 1.42 -3.03 -3.93
N PHE A 9 2.33 -2.28 -4.53
CA PHE A 9 2.28 -1.85 -5.92
C PHE A 9 3.60 -2.23 -6.58
N TYR A 10 3.75 -1.95 -7.87
CA TYR A 10 5.04 -2.10 -8.52
C TYR A 10 6.15 -1.47 -7.66
N PRO A 11 7.32 -2.07 -7.45
CA PRO A 11 7.85 -3.25 -8.16
C PRO A 11 7.52 -4.61 -7.54
N TYR A 12 6.57 -4.68 -6.61
CA TYR A 12 6.18 -5.97 -6.02
C TYR A 12 5.32 -6.75 -6.99
N ARG A 13 5.47 -8.07 -6.96
CA ARG A 13 4.74 -8.97 -7.86
C ARG A 13 3.52 -9.55 -7.16
N GLY A 14 2.59 -10.08 -7.96
CA GLY A 14 1.45 -10.84 -7.48
C GLY A 14 0.12 -10.20 -7.82
N GLY A 15 -0.95 -10.95 -7.58
CA GLY A 15 -2.31 -10.54 -7.89
C GLY A 15 -2.76 -9.30 -7.14
N ILE A 16 -2.29 -9.13 -5.90
CA ILE A 16 -2.65 -7.96 -5.08
C ILE A 16 -2.09 -6.68 -5.71
N ALA A 17 -0.83 -6.69 -6.15
CA ALA A 17 -0.24 -5.52 -6.78
C ALA A 17 -0.94 -5.20 -8.10
N GLN A 18 -1.29 -6.21 -8.88
CA GLN A 18 -2.01 -6.04 -10.15
C GLN A 18 -3.42 -5.52 -9.90
N PHE A 19 -4.13 -6.09 -8.94
CA PHE A 19 -5.49 -5.63 -8.60
C PHE A 19 -5.47 -4.18 -8.11
N SER A 20 -4.53 -3.83 -7.26
CA SER A 20 -4.41 -2.46 -6.74
C SER A 20 -4.05 -1.47 -7.85
N ALA A 21 -3.23 -1.87 -8.81
CA ALA A 21 -2.92 -1.03 -9.97
C ALA A 21 -4.16 -0.79 -10.84
N MET A 22 -4.99 -1.80 -11.03
CA MET A 22 -6.27 -1.66 -11.75
C MET A 22 -7.21 -0.73 -11.01
N LEU A 23 -7.32 -0.91 -9.69
CA LEU A 23 -8.17 -0.07 -8.86
C LEU A 23 -7.71 1.39 -8.91
N TYR A 24 -6.40 1.61 -8.83
CA TYR A 24 -5.82 2.94 -8.97
C TYR A 24 -6.21 3.57 -10.31
N SER A 25 -6.04 2.83 -11.39
CA SER A 25 -6.34 3.34 -12.73
C SER A 25 -7.81 3.71 -12.90
N GLU A 26 -8.71 2.90 -12.36
CA GLU A 26 -10.16 3.17 -12.46
C GLU A 26 -10.54 4.41 -11.66
N PHE A 27 -10.08 4.53 -10.44
CA PHE A 27 -10.39 5.70 -9.61
C PHE A 27 -9.72 6.97 -10.15
N ALA A 28 -8.54 6.87 -10.74
CA ALA A 28 -7.84 8.04 -11.27
C ALA A 28 -8.54 8.70 -12.45
N ARG A 29 -9.52 8.03 -13.05
CA ARG A 29 -10.32 8.60 -14.14
C ARG A 29 -11.21 9.73 -13.66
N ASP A 30 -11.74 9.65 -12.44
CA ASP A 30 -12.71 10.60 -11.90
C ASP A 30 -12.27 11.27 -10.59
N HIS A 31 -11.17 10.80 -9.98
CA HIS A 31 -10.72 11.25 -8.67
C HIS A 31 -9.22 11.47 -8.66
N GLN A 32 -8.77 12.25 -7.67
CA GLN A 32 -7.34 12.38 -7.40
C GLN A 32 -6.90 11.20 -6.53
N VAL A 33 -6.06 10.32 -7.07
CA VAL A 33 -5.64 9.10 -6.39
C VAL A 33 -4.13 9.12 -6.18
N LYS A 34 -3.70 8.67 -5.00
CA LYS A 34 -2.29 8.52 -4.70
C LYS A 34 -2.04 7.11 -4.15
N ALA A 35 -1.05 6.45 -4.68
CA ALA A 35 -0.65 5.12 -4.26
C ALA A 35 0.42 5.20 -3.18
N PHE A 36 0.20 4.47 -2.08
CA PHE A 36 1.17 4.34 -0.99
C PHE A 36 1.60 2.87 -0.94
N ASN A 37 2.89 2.66 -1.04
CA ASN A 37 3.48 1.34 -1.27
C ASN A 37 4.46 0.99 -0.15
N PHE A 38 4.91 -0.23 -0.16
CA PHE A 38 5.88 -0.73 0.78
C PHE A 38 7.30 -0.43 0.33
N LYS A 39 8.12 -0.07 1.30
CA LYS A 39 9.57 -0.05 1.16
C LYS A 39 10.11 -1.47 1.32
N ARG A 40 9.47 -2.27 2.19
CA ARG A 40 9.75 -3.68 2.42
C ARG A 40 8.46 -4.39 2.78
N LEU A 41 8.09 -5.43 2.02
CA LEU A 41 6.90 -6.23 2.33
C LEU A 41 7.14 -7.14 3.51
N TYR A 42 8.21 -7.93 3.46
CA TYR A 42 8.58 -8.84 4.52
C TYR A 42 10.08 -9.11 4.43
N PRO A 43 10.72 -9.51 5.56
CA PRO A 43 12.13 -9.87 5.53
C PRO A 43 12.37 -11.08 4.64
N GLY A 44 13.38 -11.03 3.77
CA GLY A 44 13.70 -12.13 2.89
C GLY A 44 14.06 -13.42 3.61
N ILE A 45 14.55 -13.30 4.84
CA ILE A 45 14.91 -14.46 5.66
C ILE A 45 13.71 -15.32 6.05
N LEU A 46 12.51 -14.71 6.15
CA LEU A 46 11.28 -15.43 6.49
C LEU A 46 10.69 -16.19 5.30
N PHE A 47 11.09 -15.82 4.08
CA PHE A 47 10.57 -16.39 2.85
C PHE A 47 11.72 -16.71 1.89
N PRO A 48 12.65 -17.59 2.30
CA PRO A 48 13.81 -17.90 1.47
C PRO A 48 13.40 -18.55 0.15
N GLY A 49 14.11 -18.21 -0.91
CA GLY A 49 13.87 -18.76 -2.24
C GLY A 49 12.71 -18.14 -3.00
N LYS A 50 12.00 -17.16 -2.43
CA LYS A 50 10.91 -16.46 -3.10
C LYS A 50 11.26 -14.99 -3.30
N SER A 51 11.05 -14.49 -4.51
CA SER A 51 11.19 -13.06 -4.80
C SER A 51 9.86 -12.36 -4.58
N GLN A 52 9.90 -11.23 -3.86
CA GLN A 52 8.74 -10.37 -3.69
C GLN A 52 8.63 -9.32 -4.79
N TYR A 53 9.62 -9.21 -5.65
CA TYR A 53 9.66 -8.21 -6.71
C TYR A 53 9.29 -8.80 -8.06
N VAL A 54 8.86 -7.92 -8.98
CA VAL A 54 8.58 -8.30 -10.38
C VAL A 54 9.83 -8.88 -11.01
N GLU A 55 9.64 -9.98 -11.72
CA GLU A 55 10.70 -10.58 -12.52
C GLU A 55 10.59 -10.08 -13.96
N LYS A 56 11.66 -10.33 -14.76
CA LYS A 56 11.76 -9.82 -16.12
C LYS A 56 10.58 -10.26 -17.02
N ASN A 57 10.02 -11.44 -16.76
CA ASN A 57 8.93 -11.99 -17.56
C ASN A 57 7.54 -11.73 -16.99
N ASP A 58 7.45 -11.05 -15.87
CA ASP A 58 6.16 -10.74 -15.24
C ASP A 58 5.46 -9.60 -15.99
N GLN A 59 4.15 -9.75 -16.19
CA GLN A 59 3.33 -8.65 -16.67
C GLN A 59 2.92 -7.80 -15.46
N ALA A 60 3.50 -6.62 -15.36
CA ALA A 60 3.22 -5.74 -14.24
C ALA A 60 2.87 -4.34 -14.74
N VAL A 61 1.92 -3.72 -14.07
CA VAL A 61 1.55 -2.33 -14.32
C VAL A 61 2.36 -1.45 -13.38
N ALA A 62 3.18 -0.58 -13.94
CA ALA A 62 3.96 0.37 -13.16
C ALA A 62 3.04 1.53 -12.73
N VAL A 63 2.97 1.76 -11.43
CA VAL A 63 2.22 2.87 -10.82
C VAL A 63 3.18 3.66 -9.96
N ASP A 64 3.21 4.98 -10.14
CA ASP A 64 3.99 5.84 -9.27
C ASP A 64 3.42 5.78 -7.86
N SER A 65 4.27 5.48 -6.88
CA SER A 65 3.83 5.33 -5.52
C SER A 65 4.85 5.88 -4.52
N VAL A 66 4.34 6.24 -3.34
CA VAL A 66 5.18 6.61 -2.20
C VAL A 66 5.56 5.33 -1.48
N ARG A 67 6.81 4.92 -1.59
CA ARG A 67 7.33 3.69 -0.97
C ARG A 67 7.92 4.02 0.39
N SER A 68 7.09 3.99 1.41
CA SER A 68 7.51 4.39 2.77
C SER A 68 7.31 3.31 3.83
N LEU A 69 6.38 2.38 3.62
CA LEU A 69 5.99 1.43 4.67
C LEU A 69 6.91 0.21 4.67
N ASP A 70 7.55 -0.02 5.82
CA ASP A 70 8.34 -1.23 6.08
C ASP A 70 7.58 -2.06 7.11
N SER A 71 7.19 -3.28 6.75
CA SER A 71 6.33 -4.12 7.58
C SER A 71 6.90 -4.43 8.96
N ILE A 72 8.22 -4.39 9.11
CA ILE A 72 8.89 -4.73 10.37
C ILE A 72 9.49 -3.53 11.10
N ASN A 73 9.40 -2.34 10.52
CA ASN A 73 9.99 -1.13 11.12
C ASN A 73 8.90 -0.18 11.61
N PRO A 74 8.66 -0.08 12.93
CA PRO A 74 7.60 0.79 13.45
C PRO A 74 7.80 2.27 13.12
N ILE A 75 9.02 2.72 12.92
CA ILE A 75 9.30 4.11 12.54
C ILE A 75 8.65 4.44 11.19
N SER A 76 8.65 3.46 10.27
CA SER A 76 8.04 3.65 8.96
C SER A 76 6.52 3.83 9.03
N TYR A 77 5.88 3.34 10.09
CA TYR A 77 4.45 3.54 10.31
C TYR A 77 4.14 5.02 10.50
N PHE A 78 4.93 5.71 11.29
CA PHE A 78 4.78 7.15 11.49
C PHE A 78 5.08 7.94 10.21
N THR A 79 6.12 7.55 9.48
CA THR A 79 6.46 8.18 8.20
C THR A 79 5.33 8.05 7.20
N THR A 80 4.72 6.87 7.12
CA THR A 80 3.59 6.61 6.22
C THR A 80 2.37 7.43 6.64
N VAL A 81 2.06 7.50 7.94
CA VAL A 81 0.98 8.34 8.44
C VAL A 81 1.21 9.81 8.08
N SER A 82 2.43 10.31 8.25
CA SER A 82 2.76 11.68 7.89
C SER A 82 2.52 11.95 6.40
N ALA A 83 2.92 11.03 5.54
CA ALA A 83 2.71 11.16 4.10
C ALA A 83 1.22 11.15 3.75
N LEU A 84 0.43 10.30 4.43
CA LEU A 84 -1.01 10.25 4.25
C LEU A 84 -1.69 11.53 4.73
N GLU A 85 -1.27 12.05 5.88
CA GLU A 85 -1.81 13.30 6.41
C GLU A 85 -1.50 14.48 5.48
N GLU A 86 -0.32 14.50 4.90
CA GLU A 86 0.07 15.53 3.95
C GLU A 86 -0.79 15.50 2.70
N PHE A 87 -1.11 14.31 2.19
CA PHE A 87 -2.02 14.15 1.06
C PHE A 87 -3.45 14.53 1.42
N ALA A 88 -3.86 14.33 2.68
CA ALA A 88 -5.20 14.63 3.19
C ALA A 88 -6.31 13.94 2.38
N PRO A 89 -6.33 12.61 2.32
CA PRO A 89 -7.35 11.90 1.54
C PRO A 89 -8.72 11.99 2.18
N ASP A 90 -9.75 11.88 1.36
CA ASP A 90 -11.14 11.70 1.83
C ASP A 90 -11.43 10.25 2.14
N LEU A 91 -10.74 9.34 1.45
CA LEU A 91 -10.90 7.91 1.58
C LEU A 91 -9.53 7.23 1.55
N LEU A 92 -9.29 6.34 2.51
CA LEU A 92 -8.10 5.49 2.53
C LEU A 92 -8.53 4.04 2.35
N ILE A 93 -8.04 3.40 1.30
CA ILE A 93 -8.28 2.00 1.01
C ILE A 93 -7.02 1.21 1.35
N ILE A 94 -7.15 0.22 2.21
CA ILE A 94 -6.05 -0.66 2.63
C ILE A 94 -6.33 -2.05 2.09
N SER A 95 -5.38 -2.60 1.34
CA SER A 95 -5.47 -3.99 0.87
C SER A 95 -4.94 -4.92 1.95
N TYR A 96 -5.84 -5.67 2.58
CA TYR A 96 -5.48 -6.64 3.60
C TYR A 96 -5.46 -8.03 2.99
N TRP A 97 -4.33 -8.72 3.09
CA TRP A 97 -4.17 -10.05 2.49
C TRP A 97 -3.29 -10.99 3.31
N MET A 98 -2.56 -10.47 4.29
CA MET A 98 -1.70 -11.27 5.18
C MET A 98 -1.70 -10.67 6.57
N SER A 99 -1.84 -11.54 7.59
CA SER A 99 -1.79 -11.11 9.00
C SER A 99 -0.46 -10.47 9.38
N PHE A 100 0.59 -10.75 8.65
CA PHE A 100 1.92 -10.18 8.89
C PHE A 100 1.92 -8.66 8.87
N PHE A 101 1.01 -8.05 8.13
CA PHE A 101 0.93 -6.60 8.00
C PHE A 101 0.03 -5.93 9.02
N VAL A 102 -0.64 -6.70 9.88
CA VAL A 102 -1.61 -6.15 10.85
C VAL A 102 -1.02 -5.06 11.73
N PRO A 103 0.20 -5.21 12.32
CA PRO A 103 0.73 -4.15 13.19
C PRO A 103 0.81 -2.80 12.48
N GLY A 104 1.37 -2.75 11.27
CA GLY A 104 1.48 -1.52 10.51
C GLY A 104 0.13 -0.99 10.06
N TYR A 105 -0.71 -1.84 9.50
CA TYR A 105 -2.03 -1.46 9.02
C TYR A 105 -2.94 -0.97 10.15
N ALA A 106 -2.92 -1.66 11.29
CA ALA A 106 -3.73 -1.26 12.44
C ALA A 106 -3.29 0.11 12.97
N HIS A 107 -2.00 0.36 13.04
CA HIS A 107 -1.47 1.65 13.47
C HIS A 107 -1.94 2.76 12.54
N ILE A 108 -1.78 2.56 11.24
CA ILE A 108 -2.14 3.55 10.22
C ILE A 108 -3.65 3.79 10.23
N ALA A 109 -4.45 2.74 10.24
CA ALA A 109 -5.91 2.86 10.28
C ALA A 109 -6.38 3.61 11.52
N ASN A 110 -5.80 3.29 12.68
CA ASN A 110 -6.16 3.95 13.94
C ASN A 110 -5.84 5.44 13.92
N ARG A 111 -4.72 5.83 13.29
CA ARG A 111 -4.33 7.23 13.17
C ARG A 111 -5.19 7.98 12.18
N MET A 112 -5.63 7.32 11.11
CA MET A 112 -6.36 8.00 10.03
C MET A 112 -7.87 7.99 10.20
N LYS A 113 -8.43 7.13 11.04
CA LYS A 113 -9.89 6.94 11.17
C LYS A 113 -10.66 8.21 11.52
N ASN A 114 -10.03 9.16 12.21
CA ASN A 114 -10.65 10.43 12.60
C ASN A 114 -10.45 11.53 11.55
N ARG A 115 -9.68 11.26 10.49
CA ARG A 115 -9.35 12.23 9.44
C ARG A 115 -10.06 11.92 8.13
N CYS A 116 -10.32 10.64 7.87
CA CYS A 116 -10.95 10.20 6.64
C CYS A 116 -11.64 8.85 6.87
N LYS A 117 -12.42 8.44 5.87
CA LYS A 117 -13.01 7.10 5.87
C LYS A 117 -11.94 6.09 5.53
N VAL A 118 -11.87 4.99 6.28
CA VAL A 118 -10.91 3.92 6.06
C VAL A 118 -11.64 2.64 5.72
N ILE A 119 -11.26 2.02 4.61
CA ILE A 119 -11.85 0.75 4.13
C ILE A 119 -10.73 -0.26 3.95
N ALA A 120 -10.92 -1.45 4.51
CA ALA A 120 -10.02 -2.58 4.27
C ALA A 120 -10.66 -3.52 3.25
N LEU A 121 -9.92 -3.83 2.18
CA LEU A 121 -10.33 -4.82 1.19
C LEU A 121 -9.70 -6.17 1.55
N LEU A 122 -10.52 -7.17 1.69
CA LEU A 122 -10.10 -8.52 2.04
C LEU A 122 -9.93 -9.39 0.80
#